data_2b32c728609e5df32e1e6941531b5021
#
_entry.id   2b32c728609e5df32e1e6941531b5021
#
_cell.length_a   1.000
_cell.length_b   1.000
_cell.length_c   1.000
_cell.angle_alpha   90.00
_cell.angle_beta   90.00
_cell.angle_gamma   90.00
#
_symmetry.space_group_name_H-M   'P 1'
#
loop_
_entity.id
_entity.type
_entity.pdbx_description
1 polymer ?
#
loop_
_entity_poly.entity_id
_entity_poly.type
_entity_poly.pdbx_seq_one_letter_code
_entity_poly.pdbx_strand_id
1 'polypeptide(L)'
;MNENDLAVQIIAEAIQKAIEHNQMPKCDYEGIVKSINGNYCTVSLDGHDYSIKNGINVSFKVGDKALVHCVNGNFNKKVIIAKI
;
A
#
# COMPACT_ATOMS: atom_id res chain seq x y z
N MET A 1 10.26 2.40 38.16
CA MET A 1 10.69 2.70 36.78
C MET A 1 11.00 4.18 36.66
N ASN A 2 12.14 4.52 36.15
CA ASN A 2 12.48 5.93 35.94
C ASN A 2 11.96 6.40 34.58
N GLU A 3 12.08 7.69 34.31
CA GLU A 3 11.55 8.28 33.10
C GLU A 3 12.17 7.68 31.82
N ASN A 4 13.45 7.35 31.88
CA ASN A 4 14.16 6.76 30.73
C ASN A 4 13.62 5.38 30.42
N ASP A 5 13.36 4.56 31.42
CA ASP A 5 12.81 3.22 31.22
C ASP A 5 11.41 3.28 30.62
N LEU A 6 10.60 4.25 31.09
CA LEU A 6 9.26 4.45 30.57
C LEU A 6 9.30 4.90 29.10
N ALA A 7 10.20 5.82 28.75
CA ALA A 7 10.35 6.30 27.39
C ALA A 7 10.80 5.16 26.45
N VAL A 8 11.75 4.36 26.87
CA VAL A 8 12.21 3.19 26.09
C VAL A 8 11.09 2.20 25.90
N GLN A 9 10.29 1.94 26.92
CA GLN A 9 9.18 1.03 26.85
C GLN A 9 8.11 1.52 25.87
N ILE A 10 7.78 2.81 25.88
CA ILE A 10 6.81 3.39 24.96
C ILE A 10 7.28 3.25 23.51
N ILE A 11 8.55 3.53 23.25
CA ILE A 11 9.13 3.39 21.92
C ILE A 11 9.08 1.93 21.47
N ALA A 12 9.47 1.00 22.34
CA ALA A 12 9.45 -0.43 22.02
C ALA A 12 8.03 -0.91 21.72
N GLU A 13 7.05 -0.48 22.50
CA GLU A 13 5.65 -0.84 22.25
C GLU A 13 5.14 -0.27 20.92
N ALA A 14 5.50 0.96 20.60
CA ALA A 14 5.10 1.58 19.34
C ALA A 14 5.68 0.82 18.14
N ILE A 15 6.94 0.41 18.21
CA ILE A 15 7.58 -0.39 17.16
C ILE A 15 6.92 -1.75 17.06
N GLN A 16 6.65 -2.40 18.18
CA GLN A 16 6.02 -3.70 18.21
C GLN A 16 4.60 -3.64 17.63
N LYS A 17 3.82 -2.64 17.97
CA LYS A 17 2.49 -2.45 17.40
C LYS A 17 2.55 -2.20 15.90
N ALA A 18 3.50 -1.42 15.44
CA ALA A 18 3.71 -1.22 14.01
C ALA A 18 4.05 -2.54 13.32
N ILE A 19 4.85 -3.37 13.94
CA ILE A 19 5.20 -4.69 13.43
C ILE A 19 3.98 -5.61 13.47
N GLU A 20 3.19 -5.61 14.53
CA GLU A 20 2.02 -6.48 14.66
C GLU A 20 0.90 -6.11 13.71
N HIS A 21 0.61 -4.82 13.55
CA HIS A 21 -0.46 -4.35 12.67
C HIS A 21 -0.05 -4.26 11.22
N ASN A 22 1.22 -4.03 10.96
CA ASN A 22 1.76 -3.94 9.63
C ASN A 22 2.89 -4.89 9.43
N GLN A 23 2.85 -5.93 10.11
CA GLN A 23 3.85 -6.90 10.17
C GLN A 23 4.07 -7.63 8.94
N MET A 24 3.08 -7.77 8.39
CA MET A 24 2.99 -7.73 7.02
C MET A 24 2.59 -6.34 6.79
N PRO A 25 3.52 -5.45 6.59
CA PRO A 25 3.13 -4.14 6.22
C PRO A 25 2.09 -4.35 5.17
N LYS A 26 1.02 -3.66 5.28
CA LYS A 26 -0.04 -3.75 4.33
C LYS A 26 0.60 -3.45 2.99
N CYS A 27 1.14 -4.51 2.38
CA CYS A 27 1.83 -4.42 1.11
C CYS A 27 0.85 -4.40 -0.03
N ASP A 28 -0.39 -4.76 0.26
CA ASP A 28 -1.44 -4.88 -0.73
C ASP A 28 -2.58 -3.94 -0.40
N TYR A 29 -2.98 -3.16 -1.38
CA TYR A 29 -4.07 -2.20 -1.25
C TYR A 29 -5.07 -2.44 -2.34
N GLU A 30 -6.36 -2.35 -2.01
CA GLU A 30 -7.40 -2.33 -3.01
C GLU A 30 -7.66 -0.89 -3.41
N GLY A 31 -7.68 -0.63 -4.70
CA GLY A 31 -7.97 0.69 -5.22
C GLY A 31 -8.93 0.65 -6.40
N ILE A 32 -9.47 1.80 -6.72
CA ILE A 32 -10.38 1.96 -7.84
C ILE A 32 -9.66 2.67 -8.96
N VAL A 33 -9.73 2.10 -10.17
CA VAL A 33 -9.12 2.69 -11.36
C VAL A 33 -9.91 3.92 -11.76
N LYS A 34 -9.23 5.06 -11.81
CA LYS A 34 -9.81 6.34 -12.19
C LYS A 34 -9.54 6.69 -13.65
N SER A 35 -8.40 6.31 -14.15
CA SER A 35 -8.04 6.52 -15.55
C SER A 35 -6.98 5.52 -15.97
N ILE A 36 -6.81 5.36 -17.29
CA ILE A 36 -5.87 4.43 -17.87
C ILE A 36 -5.03 5.19 -18.87
N ASN A 37 -3.71 5.05 -18.77
CA ASN A 37 -2.77 5.69 -19.67
C ASN A 37 -1.66 4.72 -20.03
N GLY A 38 -1.85 4.00 -21.15
CA GLY A 38 -0.90 2.99 -21.59
C GLY A 38 -0.78 1.85 -20.58
N ASN A 39 0.43 1.63 -20.08
CA ASN A 39 0.70 0.58 -19.10
C ASN A 39 0.52 1.04 -17.66
N TYR A 40 0.01 2.25 -17.47
CA TYR A 40 -0.21 2.82 -16.15
C TYR A 40 -1.69 3.07 -15.94
N CYS A 41 -2.13 2.86 -14.72
CA CYS A 41 -3.48 3.19 -14.31
C CYS A 41 -3.41 4.19 -13.16
N THR A 42 -4.26 5.20 -13.19
CA THR A 42 -4.45 6.06 -12.03
C THR A 42 -5.43 5.35 -11.11
N VAL A 43 -4.95 4.98 -9.93
CA VAL A 43 -5.73 4.22 -8.95
C VAL A 43 -5.87 5.05 -7.69
N SER A 44 -7.08 5.12 -7.18
CA SER A 44 -7.37 5.81 -5.93
C SER A 44 -7.14 4.86 -4.76
N LEU A 45 -6.22 5.22 -3.88
CA LEU A 45 -5.92 4.50 -2.65
C LEU A 45 -6.12 5.45 -1.47
N ASP A 46 -7.06 5.12 -0.58
CA ASP A 46 -7.34 5.92 0.61
C ASP A 46 -7.56 7.42 0.31
N GLY A 47 -8.29 7.70 -0.76
CA GLY A 47 -8.62 9.07 -1.12
C GLY A 47 -7.55 9.82 -1.91
N HIS A 48 -6.45 9.19 -2.22
CA HIS A 48 -5.37 9.76 -3.03
C HIS A 48 -5.21 8.99 -4.33
N ASP A 49 -4.92 9.70 -5.41
CA ASP A 49 -4.72 9.09 -6.72
C ASP A 49 -3.24 8.89 -7.01
N TYR A 50 -2.89 7.70 -7.47
CA TYR A 50 -1.52 7.35 -7.82
C TYR A 50 -1.47 6.76 -9.21
N SER A 51 -0.46 7.13 -9.98
CA SER A 51 -0.19 6.49 -11.26
C SER A 51 0.63 5.23 -11.01
N ILE A 52 0.05 4.07 -11.30
CA ILE A 52 0.63 2.79 -10.93
C ILE A 52 0.76 1.90 -12.17
N LYS A 53 1.91 1.27 -12.29
CA LYS A 53 2.17 0.38 -13.43
C LYS A 53 1.25 -0.84 -13.34
N ASN A 54 0.64 -1.18 -14.49
CA ASN A 54 -0.08 -2.43 -14.63
C ASN A 54 0.93 -3.57 -14.78
N GLY A 55 1.09 -4.37 -13.75
CA GLY A 55 2.02 -5.49 -13.73
C GLY A 55 1.46 -6.79 -14.27
N ILE A 56 0.23 -6.76 -14.79
CA ILE A 56 -0.44 -7.92 -15.36
C ILE A 56 -0.96 -7.58 -16.74
N ASN A 57 -1.12 -8.59 -17.59
CA ASN A 57 -1.63 -8.38 -18.95
C ASN A 57 -3.16 -8.42 -18.97
N VAL A 58 -3.79 -7.61 -18.14
CA VAL A 58 -5.24 -7.51 -18.06
C VAL A 58 -5.63 -6.08 -18.33
N SER A 59 -6.64 -5.89 -19.18
CA SER A 59 -7.17 -4.57 -19.48
C SER A 59 -8.07 -4.12 -18.34
N PHE A 60 -7.85 -2.88 -17.91
CA PHE A 60 -8.67 -2.24 -16.90
C PHE A 60 -9.61 -1.22 -17.54
N LYS A 61 -10.72 -0.99 -16.87
CA LYS A 61 -11.68 0.07 -17.20
C LYS A 61 -11.83 0.97 -15.99
N VAL A 62 -12.22 2.21 -16.23
CA VAL A 62 -12.53 3.13 -15.15
C VAL A 62 -13.65 2.53 -14.28
N GLY A 63 -13.41 2.53 -12.98
CA GLY A 63 -14.31 1.92 -12.01
C GLY A 63 -13.94 0.51 -11.59
N ASP A 64 -12.99 -0.15 -12.28
CA ASP A 64 -12.52 -1.46 -11.88
C ASP A 64 -11.73 -1.38 -10.59
N LYS A 65 -11.76 -2.46 -9.84
CA LYS A 65 -10.91 -2.58 -8.65
C LYS A 65 -9.62 -3.28 -9.00
N ALA A 66 -8.53 -2.74 -8.50
CA ALA A 66 -7.20 -3.29 -8.69
C ALA A 66 -6.56 -3.60 -7.34
N LEU A 67 -5.82 -4.69 -7.29
CA LEU A 67 -4.98 -5.01 -6.15
C LEU A 67 -3.59 -4.46 -6.42
N VAL A 68 -3.13 -3.57 -5.56
CA VAL A 68 -1.85 -2.89 -5.68
C VAL A 68 -0.90 -3.42 -4.64
N HIS A 69 0.27 -3.84 -5.08
CA HIS A 69 1.32 -4.35 -4.21
C HIS A 69 2.45 -3.33 -4.11
N CYS A 70 2.95 -3.13 -2.88
CA CYS A 70 4.12 -2.31 -2.63
C CYS A 70 5.36 -3.18 -2.64
N VAL A 71 6.24 -2.95 -3.60
CA VAL A 71 7.44 -3.78 -3.77
C VAL A 71 8.36 -3.60 -2.57
N ASN A 72 8.73 -4.71 -1.94
CA ASN A 72 9.56 -4.73 -0.73
C ASN A 72 8.98 -3.86 0.40
N GLY A 73 7.66 -3.75 0.47
CA GLY A 73 7.01 -2.92 1.48
C GLY A 73 7.18 -1.42 1.26
N ASN A 74 7.74 -1.00 0.12
CA ASN A 74 7.97 0.40 -0.17
C ASN A 74 6.75 1.00 -0.87
N PHE A 75 6.05 1.89 -0.18
CA PHE A 75 4.84 2.52 -0.70
C PHE A 75 5.11 3.34 -1.97
N ASN A 76 6.32 3.79 -2.18
CA ASN A 76 6.68 4.55 -3.38
C ASN A 76 6.93 3.65 -4.59
N LYS A 77 6.99 2.34 -4.40
CA LYS A 77 7.16 1.37 -5.48
C LYS A 77 5.94 0.46 -5.52
N LYS A 78 4.95 0.88 -6.27
CA LYS A 78 3.69 0.15 -6.39
C LYS A 78 3.54 -0.48 -7.76
N VAL A 79 2.89 -1.61 -7.80
CA VAL A 79 2.54 -2.29 -9.04
C VAL A 79 1.16 -2.95 -8.89
N ILE A 80 0.38 -2.95 -9.95
CA ILE A 80 -0.91 -3.67 -9.95
C ILE A 80 -0.62 -5.14 -10.21
N ILE A 81 -1.10 -6.00 -9.32
CA ILE A 81 -0.84 -7.44 -9.40
C ILE A 81 -2.10 -8.27 -9.64
N ALA A 82 -3.26 -7.69 -9.53
CA ALA A 82 -4.51 -8.40 -9.79
C ALA A 82 -5.65 -7.43 -10.09
N LYS A 83 -6.64 -7.95 -10.80
CA LYS A 83 -7.93 -7.29 -11.01
C LYS A 83 -8.95 -8.03 -10.16
N ILE A 84 -9.65 -7.29 -9.35
CA ILE A 84 -10.60 -7.87 -8.40
C ILE A 84 -12.02 -7.81 -8.94
#